data_6834372eca8da00b980ef479fd81e4c7
#
_entry.id   6834372eca8da00b980ef479fd81e4c7
#
_cell.length_a   1.000
_cell.length_b   1.000
_cell.length_c   1.000
_cell.angle_alpha   90.00
_cell.angle_beta   90.00
_cell.angle_gamma   90.00
#
_symmetry.space_group_name_H-M   'P 1'
#
loop_
_entity.id
_entity.type
_entity.pdbx_description
1 polymer ?
#
loop_
_entity_poly.entity_id
_entity_poly.type
_entity_poly.pdbx_seq_one_letter_code
_entity_poly.pdbx_strand_id
1 'polypeptide(L)'
;MTFEPKTIALSKIYLDPENPRHEALPDEQAIIHYLVAQEQVRKLAKNIAEAGSLSPLEPIAVIQHHKVKSGYTVVEGNRRICSLKLLADPDKAGTENDRRHFSNLAKGMGKNISRVQAIVFETREAAMRWFSLRHRGAQEGAGTKTWDSEQIARFNLRTNSRDPNLQALLLIDYAKSQKLLSPEDINQLSITTLTRFLSTPIFRHHIGLA
;
A
#
# COMPACT_ATOMS: atom_id res chain seq x y z
N MET A 1 3.88 26.88 4.30
CA MET A 1 4.24 25.45 4.50
C MET A 1 5.21 25.11 3.40
N THR A 2 6.46 24.95 3.75
CA THR A 2 7.51 24.63 2.79
C THR A 2 7.79 23.14 2.81
N PHE A 3 7.74 22.53 1.65
CA PHE A 3 8.20 21.18 1.41
C PHE A 3 8.88 21.13 0.04
N GLU A 4 9.88 20.30 -0.12
CA GLU A 4 10.60 20.16 -1.38
C GLU A 4 10.82 18.69 -1.75
N PRO A 5 10.70 18.33 -3.03
CA PRO A 5 11.11 17.01 -3.52
C PRO A 5 12.64 16.92 -3.57
N LYS A 6 13.18 15.79 -3.08
CA LYS A 6 14.62 15.56 -3.04
C LYS A 6 14.95 14.08 -3.25
N THR A 7 16.04 13.81 -3.97
CA THR A 7 16.59 12.47 -4.08
C THR A 7 17.67 12.27 -3.01
N ILE A 8 17.40 11.37 -2.06
CA ILE A 8 18.24 11.16 -0.87
C ILE A 8 18.86 9.77 -0.92
N ALA A 9 20.13 9.65 -0.53
CA ALA A 9 20.77 8.36 -0.36
C ALA A 9 20.06 7.54 0.75
N LEU A 10 19.77 6.27 0.52
CA LEU A 10 19.09 5.40 1.48
C LEU A 10 19.85 5.33 2.83
N SER A 11 21.17 5.38 2.80
CA SER A 11 22.03 5.40 3.99
C SER A 11 21.87 6.64 4.86
N LYS A 12 21.29 7.73 4.32
CA LYS A 12 21.01 8.97 5.06
C LYS A 12 19.59 9.06 5.60
N ILE A 13 18.77 8.04 5.37
CA ILE A 13 17.37 7.98 5.81
C ILE A 13 17.28 7.05 7.01
N TYR A 14 16.78 7.54 8.13
CA TYR A 14 16.58 6.82 9.39
C TYR A 14 15.10 6.55 9.62
N LEU A 15 14.78 5.39 10.19
CA LEU A 15 13.42 5.05 10.56
C LEU A 15 12.96 5.91 11.75
N ASP A 16 11.67 6.18 11.82
CA ASP A 16 11.07 7.02 12.84
C ASP A 16 10.82 6.24 14.13
N PRO A 17 11.49 6.56 15.25
CA PRO A 17 11.25 5.89 16.51
C PRO A 17 9.89 6.22 17.14
N GLU A 18 9.24 7.31 16.70
CA GLU A 18 7.95 7.80 17.19
C GLU A 18 6.82 7.56 16.15
N ASN A 19 6.97 6.57 15.28
CA ASN A 19 5.95 6.27 14.30
C ASN A 19 4.65 5.81 14.95
N PRO A 20 3.45 6.34 14.57
CA PRO A 20 2.17 5.99 15.19
C PRO A 20 1.77 4.50 15.13
N ARG A 21 2.51 3.66 14.39
CA ARG A 21 2.28 2.21 14.32
C ARG A 21 2.79 1.44 15.53
N HIS A 22 3.62 2.07 16.37
CA HIS A 22 4.22 1.45 17.55
C HIS A 22 4.46 2.51 18.64
N GLU A 23 4.61 2.08 19.86
CA GLU A 23 5.16 2.91 20.92
C GLU A 23 6.60 3.31 20.60
N ALA A 24 7.11 4.35 21.26
CA ALA A 24 8.47 4.83 21.00
C ALA A 24 9.49 3.69 21.21
N LEU A 25 10.33 3.46 20.19
CA LEU A 25 11.34 2.42 20.20
C LEU A 25 12.75 3.02 20.35
N PRO A 26 13.68 2.33 21.02
CA PRO A 26 14.95 2.90 21.43
C PRO A 26 15.92 3.18 20.27
N ASP A 27 15.89 2.36 19.23
CA ASP A 27 16.83 2.43 18.11
C ASP A 27 16.27 1.86 16.81
N GLU A 28 16.99 2.04 15.72
CA GLU A 28 16.58 1.59 14.39
C GLU A 28 16.46 0.06 14.31
N GLN A 29 17.24 -0.70 15.07
CA GLN A 29 17.19 -2.16 15.07
C GLN A 29 15.89 -2.66 15.68
N ALA A 30 15.45 -2.08 16.80
CA ALA A 30 14.16 -2.37 17.43
C ALA A 30 12.99 -2.06 16.48
N ILE A 31 13.07 -0.94 15.75
CA ILE A 31 12.06 -0.55 14.75
C ILE A 31 12.01 -1.59 13.61
N ILE A 32 13.16 -2.01 13.08
CA ILE A 32 13.24 -3.03 12.05
C ILE A 32 12.58 -4.33 12.52
N HIS A 33 12.92 -4.81 13.72
CA HIS A 33 12.34 -6.02 14.29
C HIS A 33 10.82 -5.93 14.39
N TYR A 34 10.32 -4.82 14.95
CA TYR A 34 8.89 -4.58 15.04
C TYR A 34 8.20 -4.62 13.68
N LEU A 35 8.72 -3.85 12.71
CA LEU A 35 8.12 -3.73 11.39
C LEU A 35 8.13 -5.06 10.61
N VAL A 36 9.18 -5.86 10.76
CA VAL A 36 9.26 -7.21 10.14
C VAL A 36 8.22 -8.15 10.76
N ALA A 37 8.10 -8.14 12.11
CA ALA A 37 7.21 -9.04 12.84
C ALA A 37 5.73 -8.68 12.67
N GLN A 38 5.37 -7.39 12.68
CA GLN A 38 3.98 -6.92 12.81
C GLN A 38 3.44 -6.26 11.53
N GLU A 39 4.28 -5.69 10.67
CA GLU A 39 3.85 -4.78 9.62
C GLU A 39 4.03 -5.34 8.20
N GLN A 40 4.12 -6.64 8.04
CA GLN A 40 4.20 -7.36 6.76
C GLN A 40 5.34 -6.88 5.83
N VAL A 41 6.46 -6.45 6.39
CA VAL A 41 7.61 -5.94 5.64
C VAL A 41 8.17 -6.98 4.66
N ARG A 42 8.12 -8.28 4.99
CA ARG A 42 8.55 -9.36 4.09
C ARG A 42 7.77 -9.37 2.77
N LYS A 43 6.44 -9.23 2.82
CA LYS A 43 5.59 -9.17 1.62
C LYS A 43 5.86 -7.91 0.80
N LEU A 44 6.02 -6.77 1.49
CA LEU A 44 6.31 -5.50 0.83
C LEU A 44 7.67 -5.52 0.16
N ALA A 45 8.70 -6.07 0.82
CA ALA A 45 10.03 -6.23 0.24
C ALA A 45 10.02 -7.13 -1.01
N LYS A 46 9.25 -8.22 -1.00
CA LYS A 46 9.04 -9.07 -2.18
C LYS A 46 8.46 -8.27 -3.34
N ASN A 47 7.39 -7.50 -3.10
CA ASN A 47 6.78 -6.67 -4.14
C ASN A 47 7.75 -5.62 -4.70
N ILE A 48 8.53 -4.95 -3.83
CA ILE A 48 9.55 -3.98 -4.25
C ILE A 48 10.65 -4.67 -5.07
N ALA A 49 11.09 -5.87 -4.67
CA ALA A 49 12.11 -6.62 -5.39
C ALA A 49 11.63 -7.05 -6.79
N GLU A 50 10.40 -7.51 -6.91
CA GLU A 50 9.75 -7.88 -8.17
C GLU A 50 9.54 -6.67 -9.09
N ALA A 51 9.12 -5.52 -8.54
CA ALA A 51 8.92 -4.29 -9.30
C ALA A 51 10.23 -3.56 -9.65
N GLY A 52 11.32 -3.83 -8.94
CA GLY A 52 12.60 -3.13 -9.07
C GLY A 52 12.56 -1.65 -8.63
N SER A 53 11.46 -1.21 -8.01
CA SER A 53 11.27 0.19 -7.59
C SER A 53 10.22 0.33 -6.47
N LEU A 54 10.21 1.47 -5.80
CA LEU A 54 9.07 1.91 -5.02
C LEU A 54 7.93 2.39 -5.94
N SER A 55 6.69 2.31 -5.44
CA SER A 55 5.55 2.91 -6.14
C SER A 55 5.76 4.43 -6.31
N PRO A 56 5.69 4.97 -7.53
CA PRO A 56 5.78 6.41 -7.77
C PRO A 56 4.58 7.19 -7.22
N LEU A 57 3.46 6.51 -6.98
CA LEU A 57 2.24 7.10 -6.42
C LEU A 57 2.27 7.23 -4.90
N GLU A 58 3.32 6.73 -4.26
CA GLU A 58 3.46 6.73 -2.80
C GLU A 58 4.77 7.38 -2.35
N PRO A 59 4.85 8.71 -2.33
CA PRO A 59 6.06 9.41 -1.94
C PRO A 59 6.47 9.09 -0.50
N ILE A 60 7.77 9.05 -0.25
CA ILE A 60 8.35 9.00 1.08
C ILE A 60 8.36 10.44 1.61
N ALA A 61 7.92 10.64 2.86
CA ALA A 61 8.06 11.94 3.52
C ALA A 61 9.11 11.86 4.64
N VAL A 62 9.96 12.88 4.69
CA VAL A 62 11.05 12.96 5.67
C VAL A 62 11.15 14.36 6.27
N ILE A 63 11.76 14.43 7.46
CA ILE A 63 12.20 15.65 8.09
C ILE A 63 13.72 15.59 8.31
N GLN A 64 14.37 16.72 8.57
CA GLN A 64 15.78 16.73 8.96
C GLN A 64 15.97 15.92 10.25
N HIS A 65 16.98 15.04 10.27
CA HIS A 65 17.28 14.26 11.47
C HIS A 65 17.89 15.15 12.56
N HIS A 66 17.40 15.05 13.80
CA HIS A 66 17.76 15.96 14.89
C HIS A 66 19.22 15.80 15.40
N LYS A 67 19.82 14.61 15.28
CA LYS A 67 21.19 14.31 15.75
C LYS A 67 22.20 14.17 14.63
N VAL A 68 21.77 13.84 13.42
CA VAL A 68 22.69 13.52 12.32
C VAL A 68 22.64 14.63 11.28
N LYS A 69 23.72 15.41 11.20
CA LYS A 69 23.88 16.43 10.16
C LYS A 69 23.79 15.77 8.77
N SER A 70 22.95 16.28 7.90
CA SER A 70 22.64 15.71 6.57
C SER A 70 21.89 14.35 6.60
N GLY A 71 21.39 13.90 7.75
CA GLY A 71 20.47 12.76 7.89
C GLY A 71 19.02 13.20 7.83
N TYR A 72 18.13 12.26 7.56
CA TYR A 72 16.69 12.48 7.48
C TYR A 72 15.95 11.40 8.26
N THR A 73 14.89 11.78 8.99
CA THR A 73 13.97 10.83 9.64
C THR A 73 12.74 10.67 8.77
N VAL A 74 12.36 9.42 8.50
CA VAL A 74 11.13 9.10 7.76
C VAL A 74 9.93 9.39 8.65
N VAL A 75 9.03 10.24 8.21
CA VAL A 75 7.74 10.48 8.88
C VAL A 75 6.57 9.80 8.18
N GLU A 76 6.69 9.51 6.85
CA GLU A 76 5.78 8.64 6.11
C GLU A 76 6.56 7.70 5.19
N GLY A 77 6.19 6.41 5.22
CA GLY A 77 6.84 5.37 4.41
C GLY A 77 7.86 4.53 5.17
N ASN A 78 7.78 4.44 6.50
CA ASN A 78 8.69 3.64 7.34
C ASN A 78 8.80 2.18 6.86
N ARG A 79 7.69 1.50 6.57
CA ARG A 79 7.68 0.13 6.05
C ARG A 79 8.46 0.01 4.74
N ARG A 80 8.31 0.98 3.82
CA ARG A 80 8.99 1.00 2.51
C ARG A 80 10.50 1.21 2.68
N ILE A 81 10.90 2.14 3.53
CA ILE A 81 12.32 2.37 3.83
C ILE A 81 12.93 1.19 4.58
N CYS A 82 12.22 0.59 5.54
CA CYS A 82 12.65 -0.65 6.21
C CYS A 82 12.88 -1.78 5.18
N SER A 83 11.95 -1.99 4.26
CA SER A 83 12.09 -2.98 3.19
C SER A 83 13.33 -2.72 2.32
N LEU A 84 13.57 -1.48 1.91
CA LEU A 84 14.77 -1.12 1.12
C LEU A 84 16.06 -1.33 1.90
N LYS A 85 16.09 -0.97 3.19
CA LYS A 85 17.26 -1.18 4.06
C LYS A 85 17.60 -2.67 4.18
N LEU A 86 16.59 -3.52 4.33
CA LEU A 86 16.76 -4.97 4.43
C LEU A 86 17.12 -5.63 3.08
N LEU A 87 16.66 -5.09 1.97
CA LEU A 87 17.09 -5.53 0.64
C LEU A 87 18.52 -5.08 0.31
N ALA A 88 18.93 -3.91 0.81
CA ALA A 88 20.30 -3.41 0.63
C ALA A 88 21.32 -4.07 1.58
N ASP A 89 20.88 -4.43 2.78
CA ASP A 89 21.68 -5.01 3.85
C ASP A 89 20.83 -6.01 4.67
N PRO A 90 20.75 -7.27 4.22
CA PRO A 90 19.97 -8.31 4.90
C PRO A 90 20.43 -8.63 6.33
N ASP A 91 21.68 -8.30 6.69
CA ASP A 91 22.21 -8.58 8.03
C ASP A 91 21.56 -7.72 9.12
N LYS A 92 20.88 -6.66 8.74
CA LYS A 92 20.02 -5.87 9.63
C LYS A 92 18.75 -6.61 10.09
N ALA A 93 18.40 -7.72 9.46
CA ALA A 93 17.26 -8.52 9.91
C ALA A 93 17.58 -9.26 11.21
N GLY A 94 16.58 -9.31 12.11
CA GLY A 94 16.78 -9.84 13.48
C GLY A 94 16.98 -11.36 13.57
N THR A 95 16.44 -12.12 12.62
CA THR A 95 16.51 -13.58 12.64
C THR A 95 17.25 -14.11 11.42
N GLU A 96 17.84 -15.28 11.55
CA GLU A 96 18.50 -15.97 10.42
C GLU A 96 17.53 -16.29 9.28
N ASN A 97 16.28 -16.61 9.61
CA ASN A 97 15.25 -16.85 8.61
C ASN A 97 14.92 -15.56 7.80
N ASP A 98 14.88 -14.43 8.48
CA ASP A 98 14.65 -13.12 7.81
C ASP A 98 15.87 -12.72 6.98
N ARG A 99 17.10 -12.91 7.50
CA ARG A 99 18.32 -12.65 6.72
C ARG A 99 18.36 -13.44 5.41
N ARG A 100 18.09 -14.75 5.47
CA ARG A 100 17.98 -15.58 4.27
C ARG A 100 16.88 -15.11 3.32
N HIS A 101 15.71 -14.77 3.85
CA HIS A 101 14.60 -14.28 3.04
C HIS A 101 14.98 -13.01 2.27
N PHE A 102 15.50 -11.97 2.95
CA PHE A 102 15.88 -10.71 2.30
C PHE A 102 17.09 -10.87 1.38
N SER A 103 18.06 -11.70 1.74
CA SER A 103 19.21 -12.05 0.89
C SER A 103 18.76 -12.70 -0.43
N ASN A 104 17.81 -13.62 -0.38
CA ASN A 104 17.28 -14.27 -1.60
C ASN A 104 16.53 -13.26 -2.48
N LEU A 105 15.73 -12.37 -1.89
CA LEU A 105 15.07 -11.30 -2.64
C LEU A 105 16.08 -10.34 -3.28
N ALA A 106 17.10 -9.93 -2.52
CA ALA A 106 18.14 -9.01 -3.01
C ALA A 106 18.92 -9.59 -4.20
N LYS A 107 19.23 -10.90 -4.18
CA LYS A 107 19.88 -11.59 -5.31
C LYS A 107 19.04 -11.59 -6.59
N GLY A 108 17.71 -11.61 -6.45
CA GLY A 108 16.77 -11.55 -7.58
C GLY A 108 16.55 -10.15 -8.14
N MET A 109 16.98 -9.11 -7.43
CA MET A 109 16.86 -7.73 -7.89
C MET A 109 17.94 -7.41 -8.93
N GLY A 110 17.53 -6.99 -10.11
CA GLY A 110 18.46 -6.57 -11.17
C GLY A 110 19.27 -5.30 -10.84
N LYS A 111 18.82 -4.48 -9.87
CA LYS A 111 19.45 -3.22 -9.46
C LYS A 111 19.15 -2.93 -7.99
N ASN A 112 20.18 -2.59 -7.24
CA ASN A 112 20.02 -2.11 -5.86
C ASN A 112 19.52 -0.66 -5.83
N ILE A 113 18.48 -0.41 -5.02
CA ILE A 113 17.90 0.93 -4.82
C ILE A 113 18.69 1.65 -3.74
N SER A 114 19.72 2.41 -4.14
CA SER A 114 20.58 3.14 -3.21
C SER A 114 20.12 4.58 -2.93
N ARG A 115 19.18 5.09 -3.72
CA ARG A 115 18.63 6.46 -3.59
C ARG A 115 17.11 6.43 -3.68
N VAL A 116 16.47 7.30 -2.92
CA VAL A 116 15.01 7.38 -2.80
C VAL A 116 14.54 8.80 -3.09
N GLN A 117 13.49 8.93 -3.87
CA GLN A 117 12.78 10.20 -3.99
C GLN A 117 11.91 10.40 -2.75
N ALA A 118 12.08 11.53 -2.09
CA ALA A 118 11.36 11.89 -0.87
C ALA A 118 10.91 13.35 -0.91
N ILE A 119 9.85 13.64 -0.16
CA ILE A 119 9.41 15.00 0.12
C ILE A 119 10.00 15.39 1.47
N VAL A 120 10.80 16.44 1.50
CA VAL A 120 11.39 16.98 2.73
C VAL A 120 10.46 18.03 3.30
N PHE A 121 10.01 17.84 4.52
CA PHE A 121 9.24 18.82 5.29
C PHE A 121 10.15 19.51 6.31
N GLU A 122 9.86 20.76 6.63
CA GLU A 122 10.59 21.50 7.66
C GLU A 122 10.41 20.89 9.05
N THR A 123 9.15 20.51 9.38
CA THR A 123 8.81 19.92 10.68
C THR A 123 7.84 18.74 10.52
N ARG A 124 7.71 17.94 11.57
CA ARG A 124 6.72 16.85 11.64
C ARG A 124 5.29 17.39 11.55
N GLU A 125 5.00 18.49 12.19
CA GLU A 125 3.68 19.14 12.20
C GLU A 125 3.26 19.58 10.80
N ALA A 126 4.21 20.11 10.00
CA ALA A 126 3.97 20.49 8.61
C ALA A 126 3.56 19.28 7.75
N ALA A 127 4.06 18.08 8.07
CA ALA A 127 3.72 16.85 7.40
C ALA A 127 2.40 16.21 7.90
N MET A 128 2.02 16.42 9.18
CA MET A 128 0.87 15.74 9.81
C MET A 128 -0.46 15.95 9.10
N ARG A 129 -0.69 17.15 8.55
CA ARG A 129 -1.90 17.43 7.77
C ARG A 129 -2.07 16.44 6.61
N TRP A 130 -0.99 16.17 5.88
CA TRP A 130 -1.01 15.28 4.72
C TRP A 130 -1.15 13.81 5.13
N PHE A 131 -0.58 13.42 6.28
CA PHE A 131 -0.78 12.08 6.85
C PHE A 131 -2.23 11.84 7.25
N SER A 132 -2.85 12.84 7.88
CA SER A 132 -4.27 12.77 8.22
C SER A 132 -5.13 12.48 6.99
N LEU A 133 -4.95 13.22 5.90
CA LEU A 133 -5.68 13.00 4.65
C LEU A 133 -5.45 11.60 4.06
N ARG A 134 -4.27 11.02 4.25
CA ARG A 134 -3.93 9.69 3.73
C ARG A 134 -4.47 8.54 4.59
N HIS A 135 -4.40 8.67 5.92
CA HIS A 135 -4.61 7.55 6.85
C HIS A 135 -5.95 7.55 7.58
N ARG A 136 -6.69 8.65 7.56
CA ARG A 136 -7.95 8.81 8.31
C ARG A 136 -9.20 8.68 7.44
N GLY A 137 -9.11 8.11 6.24
CA GLY A 137 -10.25 7.89 5.36
C GLY A 137 -10.72 9.13 4.61
N ALA A 138 -11.97 9.12 4.16
CA ALA A 138 -12.50 10.08 3.18
C ALA A 138 -12.58 11.54 3.67
N GLN A 139 -12.69 11.79 4.98
CA GLN A 139 -12.69 13.13 5.58
C GLN A 139 -13.49 14.16 4.76
N GLU A 140 -14.78 13.91 4.59
CA GLU A 140 -15.71 14.77 3.80
C GLU A 140 -15.25 14.99 2.34
N GLY A 141 -14.50 14.05 1.78
CA GLY A 141 -13.98 14.10 0.41
C GLY A 141 -12.55 14.60 0.27
N ALA A 142 -11.94 15.16 1.32
CA ALA A 142 -10.56 15.66 1.28
C ALA A 142 -9.51 14.54 1.42
N GLY A 143 -9.88 13.41 2.03
CA GLY A 143 -8.99 12.29 2.26
C GLY A 143 -9.05 11.22 1.16
N THR A 144 -8.27 10.16 1.34
CA THR A 144 -8.25 9.01 0.42
C THR A 144 -9.51 8.18 0.59
N LYS A 145 -10.24 7.94 -0.50
CA LYS A 145 -11.38 7.02 -0.55
C LYS A 145 -10.93 5.72 -1.22
N THR A 146 -11.12 4.60 -0.55
CA THR A 146 -10.90 3.27 -1.14
C THR A 146 -12.00 2.96 -2.15
N TRP A 147 -11.62 2.26 -3.22
CA TRP A 147 -12.60 1.78 -4.19
C TRP A 147 -13.51 0.70 -3.57
N ASP A 148 -14.78 0.78 -3.88
CA ASP A 148 -15.74 -0.28 -3.58
C ASP A 148 -15.57 -1.47 -4.54
N SER A 149 -16.31 -2.55 -4.27
CA SER A 149 -16.20 -3.79 -5.05
C SER A 149 -16.58 -3.62 -6.52
N GLU A 150 -17.51 -2.72 -6.85
CA GLU A 150 -17.92 -2.43 -8.23
C GLU A 150 -16.84 -1.64 -8.97
N GLN A 151 -16.23 -0.65 -8.31
CA GLN A 151 -15.12 0.12 -8.87
C GLN A 151 -13.89 -0.74 -9.11
N ILE A 152 -13.57 -1.66 -8.18
CA ILE A 152 -12.50 -2.65 -8.32
C ILE A 152 -12.78 -3.57 -9.51
N ALA A 153 -14.00 -4.11 -9.63
CA ALA A 153 -14.36 -4.99 -10.73
C ALA A 153 -14.27 -4.29 -12.09
N ARG A 154 -14.69 -3.01 -12.20
CA ARG A 154 -14.53 -2.21 -13.42
C ARG A 154 -13.05 -1.97 -13.77
N PHE A 155 -12.22 -1.69 -12.78
CA PHE A 155 -10.78 -1.55 -13.00
C PHE A 155 -10.17 -2.86 -13.51
N ASN A 156 -10.49 -3.99 -12.87
CA ASN A 156 -10.00 -5.31 -13.25
C ASN A 156 -10.46 -5.72 -14.65
N LEU A 157 -11.70 -5.40 -15.03
CA LEU A 157 -12.20 -5.60 -16.40
C LEU A 157 -11.35 -4.86 -17.43
N ARG A 158 -11.02 -3.58 -17.18
CA ARG A 158 -10.21 -2.74 -18.09
C ARG A 158 -8.76 -3.19 -18.20
N THR A 159 -8.23 -3.78 -17.13
CA THR A 159 -6.83 -4.29 -17.07
C THR A 159 -6.72 -5.76 -17.42
N ASN A 160 -7.82 -6.40 -17.88
CA ASN A 160 -7.92 -7.83 -18.17
C ASN A 160 -7.46 -8.72 -16.98
N SER A 161 -7.73 -8.27 -15.77
CA SER A 161 -7.41 -8.96 -14.54
C SER A 161 -8.58 -9.81 -14.07
N ARG A 162 -8.31 -10.93 -13.39
CA ARG A 162 -9.38 -11.78 -12.81
C ARG A 162 -10.06 -11.05 -11.66
N ASP A 163 -11.40 -11.10 -11.65
CA ASP A 163 -12.20 -10.57 -10.55
C ASP A 163 -13.41 -11.49 -10.29
N PRO A 164 -13.69 -11.88 -9.05
CA PRO A 164 -14.83 -12.73 -8.72
C PRO A 164 -16.17 -12.05 -9.02
N ASN A 165 -16.23 -10.72 -9.04
CA ASN A 165 -17.45 -9.96 -9.26
C ASN A 165 -17.71 -9.65 -10.75
N LEU A 166 -16.84 -10.09 -11.67
CA LEU A 166 -16.93 -9.72 -13.07
C LEU A 166 -18.27 -10.14 -13.72
N GLN A 167 -18.75 -11.36 -13.43
CA GLN A 167 -20.03 -11.84 -13.97
C GLN A 167 -21.20 -10.99 -13.46
N ALA A 168 -21.19 -10.64 -12.18
CA ALA A 168 -22.21 -9.79 -11.58
C ALA A 168 -22.17 -8.37 -12.19
N LEU A 169 -20.99 -7.81 -12.40
CA LEU A 169 -20.82 -6.51 -13.07
C LEU A 169 -21.40 -6.51 -14.47
N LEU A 170 -21.05 -7.48 -15.29
CA LEU A 170 -21.55 -7.60 -16.66
C LEU A 170 -23.07 -7.80 -16.71
N LEU A 171 -23.64 -8.54 -15.77
CA LEU A 171 -25.10 -8.71 -15.67
C LEU A 171 -25.81 -7.39 -15.30
N ILE A 172 -25.26 -6.64 -14.35
CA ILE A 172 -25.79 -5.33 -13.98
C ILE A 172 -25.72 -4.37 -15.17
N ASP A 173 -24.58 -4.32 -15.88
CA ASP A 173 -24.39 -3.44 -17.04
C ASP A 173 -25.35 -3.83 -18.19
N TYR A 174 -25.55 -5.13 -18.42
CA TYR A 174 -26.55 -5.61 -19.37
C TYR A 174 -27.97 -5.18 -18.97
N ALA A 175 -28.39 -5.42 -17.73
CA ALA A 175 -29.70 -5.03 -17.25
C ALA A 175 -29.95 -3.50 -17.34
N LYS A 176 -28.92 -2.69 -17.06
CA LYS A 176 -28.96 -1.24 -17.29
C LYS A 176 -29.16 -0.89 -18.77
N SER A 177 -28.41 -1.52 -19.66
CA SER A 177 -28.48 -1.27 -21.10
C SER A 177 -29.86 -1.61 -21.68
N GLN A 178 -30.50 -2.64 -21.14
CA GLN A 178 -31.84 -3.08 -21.52
C GLN A 178 -32.97 -2.35 -20.76
N LYS A 179 -32.64 -1.41 -19.87
CA LYS A 179 -33.59 -0.67 -19.02
C LYS A 179 -34.49 -1.59 -18.15
N LEU A 180 -33.95 -2.74 -17.73
CA LEU A 180 -34.65 -3.73 -16.90
C LEU A 180 -34.69 -3.36 -15.41
N LEU A 181 -33.89 -2.38 -15.00
CA LEU A 181 -33.73 -1.91 -13.62
C LEU A 181 -33.93 -0.39 -13.56
N SER A 182 -34.67 0.05 -12.55
CA SER A 182 -34.73 1.50 -12.23
C SER A 182 -33.42 2.01 -11.61
N PRO A 183 -33.18 3.33 -11.61
CA PRO A 183 -32.05 3.90 -10.88
C PRO A 183 -32.03 3.55 -9.39
N GLU A 184 -33.21 3.46 -8.77
CA GLU A 184 -33.39 3.07 -7.37
C GLU A 184 -32.96 1.62 -7.13
N ASP A 185 -33.40 0.68 -8.00
CA ASP A 185 -33.00 -0.73 -7.93
C ASP A 185 -31.48 -0.87 -8.04
N ILE A 186 -30.86 -0.15 -8.99
CA ILE A 186 -29.42 -0.16 -9.20
C ILE A 186 -28.66 0.29 -7.94
N ASN A 187 -29.13 1.34 -7.28
CA ASN A 187 -28.49 1.88 -6.07
C ASN A 187 -28.60 0.91 -4.88
N GLN A 188 -29.60 0.03 -4.87
CA GLN A 188 -29.81 -0.97 -3.82
C GLN A 188 -29.07 -2.29 -4.10
N LEU A 189 -28.63 -2.54 -5.34
CA LEU A 189 -27.91 -3.74 -5.71
C LEU A 189 -26.51 -3.80 -5.09
N SER A 190 -26.23 -4.89 -4.39
CA SER A 190 -24.87 -5.22 -3.95
C SER A 190 -24.23 -6.21 -4.92
N ILE A 191 -23.19 -5.78 -5.61
CA ILE A 191 -22.45 -6.63 -6.55
C ILE A 191 -21.91 -7.90 -5.87
N THR A 192 -21.44 -7.80 -4.62
CA THR A 192 -20.94 -8.97 -3.87
C THR A 192 -22.03 -9.95 -3.51
N THR A 193 -23.23 -9.46 -3.21
CA THR A 193 -24.42 -10.31 -2.98
C THR A 193 -24.82 -11.02 -4.27
N LEU A 194 -24.89 -10.29 -5.38
CA LEU A 194 -25.20 -10.87 -6.69
C LEU A 194 -24.15 -11.92 -7.10
N THR A 195 -22.86 -11.65 -6.87
CA THR A 195 -21.78 -12.63 -7.09
C THR A 195 -22.00 -13.92 -6.32
N ARG A 196 -22.43 -13.84 -5.04
CA ARG A 196 -22.76 -15.03 -4.23
C ARG A 196 -23.92 -15.83 -4.85
N PHE A 197 -24.98 -15.17 -5.28
CA PHE A 197 -26.08 -15.85 -5.97
C PHE A 197 -25.62 -16.53 -7.25
N LEU A 198 -24.88 -15.83 -8.10
CA LEU A 198 -24.39 -16.36 -9.38
C LEU A 198 -23.37 -17.51 -9.21
N SER A 199 -22.64 -17.56 -8.11
CA SER A 199 -21.65 -18.60 -7.82
C SER A 199 -22.22 -19.80 -7.04
N THR A 200 -23.42 -19.71 -6.50
CA THR A 200 -24.04 -20.77 -5.69
C THR A 200 -24.88 -21.69 -6.58
N PRO A 201 -24.56 -23.00 -6.73
CA PRO A 201 -25.21 -23.88 -7.68
C PRO A 201 -26.72 -23.96 -7.52
N ILE A 202 -27.23 -24.05 -6.28
CA ILE A 202 -28.68 -24.16 -6.02
C ILE A 202 -29.42 -22.90 -6.50
N PHE A 203 -28.88 -21.73 -6.33
CA PHE A 203 -29.51 -20.50 -6.83
C PHE A 203 -29.44 -20.42 -8.36
N ARG A 204 -28.33 -20.81 -8.97
CA ARG A 204 -28.16 -20.85 -10.42
C ARG A 204 -29.24 -21.76 -11.05
N HIS A 205 -29.38 -22.96 -10.52
CA HIS A 205 -30.39 -23.90 -10.97
C HIS A 205 -31.80 -23.32 -10.83
N HIS A 206 -32.10 -22.67 -9.70
CA HIS A 206 -33.42 -22.11 -9.42
C HIS A 206 -33.80 -20.96 -10.37
N ILE A 207 -32.84 -20.19 -10.87
CA ILE A 207 -33.06 -19.10 -11.84
C ILE A 207 -32.76 -19.52 -13.29
N GLY A 208 -32.59 -20.82 -13.57
CA GLY A 208 -32.39 -21.36 -14.91
C GLY A 208 -30.99 -21.14 -15.49
N LEU A 209 -29.99 -20.81 -14.67
CA LEU A 209 -28.57 -20.75 -15.05
C LEU A 209 -27.92 -22.09 -14.67
N ALA A 210 -27.94 -23.04 -15.57
CA ALA A 210 -27.27 -24.34 -15.39
C ALA A 210 -25.75 -24.23 -15.44
#